data_e1a0fc7791ce5a4d61e406e666c6db59
#
_entry.id   e1a0fc7791ce5a4d61e406e666c6db59
#
_cell.length_a   1.000
_cell.length_b   1.000
_cell.length_c   1.000
_cell.angle_alpha   90.00
_cell.angle_beta   90.00
_cell.angle_gamma   90.00
#
_symmetry.space_group_name_H-M   'P 1'
#
loop_
_entity.id
_entity.type
_entity.pdbx_description
1 polymer ?
#
loop_
_entity_poly.entity_id
_entity_poly.type
_entity_poly.pdbx_seq_one_letter_code
_entity_poly.pdbx_strand_id
1 'polypeptide(L)'
;MVMIEDYSYPNGLQLLSGWQSGDVKSRQTMQGIFDAALLGEFDESFSTLAPSDEIHSTASVHMLALSILNDLYGVQSKEYYCTDPYRYVRANLTVGRLLGVKKLYMTWALYAFSCEAVGQKMMYPDKFPPGSDPDEPLINKENCFLLSTPDFESGIPKIVDEILRVTEELTGMDPLLQISAPYSLAADIYGQEPLLADVVNDPEHVNKLLDHLADEILIPWIEHHFTVFPNGWVELSDASGSPFFIGPENCKSMSIRSIQRMDYGNLWNDRVFDCNYRGDHVANVAKKTRGSRRKPSRASNTAKVDLEELTDIKFSVCRKFMMRLEADKVDVSFYKNQSLTRNIPLTTGIGSAEVDRNSIENLELAKTLLSTAAASYVSAIREVCEGIDLPKNNYVNEPWPSHLYFEDVNGETQFELVELILKEVYRQPKFKKKLSWHS
;
A
#
# COMPACT_ATOMS: atom_id res chain seq x y z
N MET A 1 -6.70 -31.95 -14.07
CA MET A 1 -6.35 -31.22 -12.88
C MET A 1 -5.71 -29.92 -13.35
N VAL A 2 -6.26 -28.79 -12.99
CA VAL A 2 -5.69 -27.48 -13.32
C VAL A 2 -4.54 -27.25 -12.36
N MET A 3 -3.34 -26.95 -12.87
CA MET A 3 -2.19 -26.60 -12.04
C MET A 3 -1.98 -25.10 -12.13
N ILE A 4 -1.96 -24.40 -11.00
CA ILE A 4 -1.81 -22.93 -10.96
C ILE A 4 -0.47 -22.49 -11.54
N GLU A 5 0.57 -23.32 -11.45
CA GLU A 5 1.91 -23.09 -11.99
C GLU A 5 1.92 -22.92 -13.50
N ASP A 6 1.00 -23.57 -14.23
CA ASP A 6 0.86 -23.44 -15.69
C ASP A 6 0.41 -22.03 -16.10
N TYR A 7 -0.17 -21.28 -15.15
CA TYR A 7 -0.68 -19.92 -15.33
C TYR A 7 0.13 -18.86 -14.61
N SER A 8 1.38 -19.16 -14.23
CA SER A 8 2.32 -18.15 -13.78
C SER A 8 2.73 -17.21 -14.95
N TYR A 9 3.47 -16.13 -14.63
CA TYR A 9 3.98 -15.21 -15.66
C TYR A 9 4.72 -15.94 -16.79
N PRO A 10 4.47 -15.64 -18.10
CA PRO A 10 3.53 -14.62 -18.61
C PRO A 10 2.10 -15.14 -18.86
N ASN A 11 1.85 -16.46 -18.77
CA ASN A 11 0.58 -17.09 -19.15
C ASN A 11 -0.61 -16.58 -18.33
N GLY A 12 -0.39 -16.29 -17.04
CA GLY A 12 -1.41 -15.74 -16.15
C GLY A 12 -1.93 -14.39 -16.62
N LEU A 13 -1.04 -13.49 -17.07
CA LEU A 13 -1.44 -12.20 -17.62
C LEU A 13 -2.23 -12.33 -18.92
N GLN A 14 -1.89 -13.29 -19.77
CA GLN A 14 -2.66 -13.58 -20.98
C GLN A 14 -4.07 -14.08 -20.62
N LEU A 15 -4.17 -14.93 -19.59
CA LEU A 15 -5.45 -15.40 -19.09
C LEU A 15 -6.30 -14.26 -18.51
N LEU A 16 -5.71 -13.37 -17.70
CA LEU A 16 -6.38 -12.18 -17.17
C LEU A 16 -6.86 -11.25 -18.28
N SER A 17 -6.04 -11.02 -19.32
CA SER A 17 -6.42 -10.23 -20.50
C SER A 17 -7.57 -10.88 -21.28
N GLY A 18 -7.55 -12.20 -21.45
CA GLY A 18 -8.62 -12.97 -22.08
C GLY A 18 -9.92 -12.90 -21.27
N TRP A 19 -9.86 -13.08 -19.95
CA TRP A 19 -11.01 -12.90 -19.06
C TRP A 19 -11.61 -11.49 -19.18
N GLN A 20 -10.78 -10.48 -19.12
CA GLN A 20 -11.18 -9.07 -19.19
C GLN A 20 -11.84 -8.72 -20.55
N SER A 21 -11.36 -9.32 -21.65
CA SER A 21 -11.94 -9.15 -22.99
C SER A 21 -13.23 -9.95 -23.23
N GLY A 22 -13.64 -10.78 -22.26
CA GLY A 22 -14.83 -11.63 -22.38
C GLY A 22 -14.61 -12.90 -23.20
N ASP A 23 -13.36 -13.35 -23.43
CA ASP A 23 -13.09 -14.60 -24.12
C ASP A 23 -13.65 -15.79 -23.33
N VAL A 24 -14.51 -16.57 -23.99
CA VAL A 24 -15.25 -17.67 -23.35
C VAL A 24 -14.31 -18.71 -22.77
N LYS A 25 -13.24 -19.07 -23.50
CA LYS A 25 -12.29 -20.09 -23.07
C LYS A 25 -11.49 -19.60 -21.84
N SER A 26 -11.03 -18.35 -21.87
CA SER A 26 -10.32 -17.74 -20.74
C SER A 26 -11.20 -17.66 -19.50
N ARG A 27 -12.48 -17.29 -19.68
CA ARG A 27 -13.45 -17.24 -18.58
C ARG A 27 -13.69 -18.62 -17.97
N GLN A 28 -13.86 -19.66 -18.78
CA GLN A 28 -14.00 -21.05 -18.31
C GLN A 28 -12.75 -21.54 -17.58
N THR A 29 -11.57 -21.21 -18.11
CA THR A 29 -10.30 -21.56 -17.45
C THR A 29 -10.17 -20.84 -16.11
N MET A 30 -10.47 -19.54 -16.06
CA MET A 30 -10.46 -18.75 -14.84
C MET A 30 -11.41 -19.33 -13.78
N GLN A 31 -12.63 -19.71 -14.20
CA GLN A 31 -13.60 -20.39 -13.33
C GLN A 31 -13.00 -21.66 -12.72
N GLY A 32 -12.40 -22.54 -13.53
CA GLY A 32 -11.79 -23.78 -13.03
C GLY A 32 -10.61 -23.53 -12.06
N ILE A 33 -9.80 -22.48 -12.29
CA ILE A 33 -8.72 -22.10 -11.37
C ILE A 33 -9.30 -21.63 -10.04
N PHE A 34 -10.31 -20.76 -10.07
CA PHE A 34 -10.89 -20.23 -8.83
C PHE A 34 -11.71 -21.30 -8.07
N ASP A 35 -12.40 -22.22 -8.79
CA ASP A 35 -13.07 -23.35 -8.14
C ASP A 35 -12.06 -24.18 -7.33
N ALA A 36 -10.92 -24.53 -7.93
CA ALA A 36 -9.84 -25.27 -7.26
C ALA A 36 -9.22 -24.47 -6.09
N ALA A 37 -8.93 -23.18 -6.33
CA ALA A 37 -8.35 -22.31 -5.31
C ALA A 37 -9.25 -22.17 -4.09
N LEU A 38 -10.54 -21.91 -4.28
CA LEU A 38 -11.50 -21.73 -3.18
C LEU A 38 -11.70 -23.02 -2.37
N LEU A 39 -11.52 -24.19 -3.00
CA LEU A 39 -11.51 -25.49 -2.29
C LEU A 39 -10.19 -25.78 -1.56
N GLY A 40 -9.16 -24.92 -1.70
CA GLY A 40 -7.86 -25.09 -1.07
C GLY A 40 -6.90 -26.04 -1.80
N GLU A 41 -7.20 -26.40 -3.06
CA GLU A 41 -6.34 -27.32 -3.83
C GLU A 41 -4.93 -26.74 -4.12
N PHE A 42 -4.75 -25.42 -3.95
CA PHE A 42 -3.48 -24.73 -4.18
C PHE A 42 -2.77 -24.27 -2.91
N ASP A 43 -3.31 -24.57 -1.71
CA ASP A 43 -2.79 -24.04 -0.45
C ASP A 43 -1.30 -24.36 -0.25
N GLU A 44 -0.86 -25.59 -0.55
CA GLU A 44 0.55 -25.98 -0.44
C GLU A 44 1.48 -25.19 -1.40
N SER A 45 0.96 -24.68 -2.51
CA SER A 45 1.74 -23.92 -3.49
C SER A 45 1.96 -22.47 -3.09
N PHE A 46 1.24 -21.95 -2.10
CA PHE A 46 1.34 -20.55 -1.68
C PHE A 46 2.50 -20.28 -0.71
N SER A 47 3.00 -21.31 -0.02
CA SER A 47 4.09 -21.18 0.95
C SER A 47 5.46 -20.97 0.29
N THR A 48 5.58 -20.01 -0.62
CA THR A 48 6.85 -19.71 -1.27
C THR A 48 7.34 -18.32 -0.87
N LEU A 49 8.40 -18.29 -0.07
CA LEU A 49 9.19 -17.08 0.13
C LEU A 49 9.80 -16.63 -1.21
N ALA A 50 9.76 -15.33 -1.48
CA ALA A 50 10.40 -14.81 -2.68
C ALA A 50 11.92 -15.08 -2.65
N PRO A 51 12.54 -15.44 -3.79
CA PRO A 51 13.98 -15.69 -3.86
C PRO A 51 14.80 -14.50 -3.37
N SER A 52 15.78 -14.72 -2.52
CA SER A 52 16.65 -13.67 -1.97
C SER A 52 17.72 -13.16 -2.94
N ASP A 53 17.85 -13.80 -4.10
CA ASP A 53 18.85 -13.46 -5.13
C ASP A 53 18.27 -12.75 -6.36
N GLU A 54 17.00 -12.31 -6.28
CA GLU A 54 16.29 -11.64 -7.38
C GLU A 54 15.66 -10.31 -6.93
N ILE A 55 15.39 -9.43 -7.91
CA ILE A 55 14.52 -8.27 -7.68
C ILE A 55 13.10 -8.75 -7.51
N HIS A 56 12.41 -8.21 -6.51
CA HIS A 56 11.03 -8.53 -6.21
C HIS A 56 10.07 -7.58 -6.95
N SER A 57 8.85 -8.07 -7.16
CA SER A 57 7.68 -7.27 -7.52
C SER A 57 6.52 -7.67 -6.61
N THR A 58 5.70 -6.71 -6.24
CA THR A 58 4.50 -6.92 -5.44
C THR A 58 3.33 -6.15 -6.03
N ALA A 59 2.11 -6.45 -5.61
CA ALA A 59 0.92 -5.73 -6.06
C ALA A 59 -0.16 -5.75 -4.99
N SER A 60 -0.94 -4.67 -4.91
CA SER A 60 -2.23 -4.65 -4.25
C SER A 60 -3.26 -5.28 -5.19
N VAL A 61 -3.78 -6.46 -4.86
CA VAL A 61 -4.59 -7.28 -5.78
C VAL A 61 -6.03 -7.50 -5.32
N HIS A 62 -6.40 -7.01 -4.13
CA HIS A 62 -7.72 -7.29 -3.55
C HIS A 62 -8.89 -6.81 -4.42
N MET A 63 -8.74 -5.68 -5.11
CA MET A 63 -9.78 -5.18 -6.02
C MET A 63 -9.91 -6.02 -7.29
N LEU A 64 -8.79 -6.55 -7.83
CA LEU A 64 -8.85 -7.48 -8.95
C LEU A 64 -9.48 -8.80 -8.54
N ALA A 65 -9.15 -9.33 -7.37
CA ALA A 65 -9.77 -10.53 -6.82
C ALA A 65 -11.28 -10.35 -6.63
N LEU A 66 -11.71 -9.22 -6.05
CA LEU A 66 -13.13 -8.88 -5.96
C LEU A 66 -13.80 -8.82 -7.34
N SER A 67 -13.17 -8.16 -8.32
CA SER A 67 -13.72 -8.05 -9.67
C SER A 67 -13.94 -9.41 -10.33
N ILE A 68 -12.99 -10.34 -10.17
CA ILE A 68 -13.09 -11.70 -10.69
C ILE A 68 -14.16 -12.50 -9.96
N LEU A 69 -14.19 -12.46 -8.61
CA LEU A 69 -15.20 -13.18 -7.83
C LEU A 69 -16.61 -12.64 -8.07
N ASN A 70 -16.77 -11.33 -8.23
CA ASN A 70 -18.05 -10.73 -8.60
C ASN A 70 -18.51 -11.22 -9.99
N ASP A 71 -17.61 -11.22 -10.98
CA ASP A 71 -17.94 -11.65 -12.34
C ASP A 71 -18.26 -13.15 -12.45
N LEU A 72 -17.51 -14.00 -11.75
CA LEU A 72 -17.67 -15.46 -11.85
C LEU A 72 -18.75 -16.02 -10.92
N TYR A 73 -18.95 -15.44 -9.74
CA TYR A 73 -19.79 -16.00 -8.69
C TYR A 73 -20.84 -15.02 -8.14
N GLY A 74 -20.85 -13.76 -8.59
CA GLY A 74 -21.76 -12.74 -8.07
C GLY A 74 -21.44 -12.27 -6.64
N VAL A 75 -20.24 -12.53 -6.14
CA VAL A 75 -19.81 -12.14 -4.79
C VAL A 75 -19.79 -10.61 -4.67
N GLN A 76 -20.49 -10.08 -3.68
CA GLN A 76 -20.57 -8.66 -3.44
C GLN A 76 -19.41 -8.17 -2.54
N SER A 77 -19.10 -6.88 -2.62
CA SER A 77 -17.97 -6.27 -1.90
C SER A 77 -18.04 -6.59 -0.39
N LYS A 78 -19.16 -6.34 0.28
CA LYS A 78 -19.30 -6.63 1.71
C LYS A 78 -19.10 -8.12 2.03
N GLU A 79 -19.63 -9.00 1.21
CA GLU A 79 -19.44 -10.44 1.37
C GLU A 79 -17.99 -10.85 1.20
N TYR A 80 -17.31 -10.28 0.19
CA TYR A 80 -15.90 -10.57 -0.07
C TYR A 80 -14.99 -10.18 1.09
N TYR A 81 -15.14 -8.96 1.62
CA TYR A 81 -14.24 -8.45 2.65
C TYR A 81 -14.56 -8.93 4.07
N CYS A 82 -15.83 -9.24 4.39
CA CYS A 82 -16.28 -9.33 5.77
C CYS A 82 -16.79 -10.70 6.20
N THR A 83 -16.75 -11.75 5.35
CA THR A 83 -17.45 -12.99 5.74
C THR A 83 -16.58 -14.25 5.75
N ASP A 84 -15.59 -14.38 4.90
CA ASP A 84 -14.81 -15.60 4.74
C ASP A 84 -13.31 -15.30 4.53
N PRO A 85 -12.49 -15.39 5.60
CA PRO A 85 -11.06 -15.16 5.54
C PRO A 85 -10.33 -16.06 4.54
N TYR A 86 -10.67 -17.34 4.46
CA TYR A 86 -10.03 -18.27 3.51
C TYR A 86 -10.34 -17.89 2.07
N ARG A 87 -11.60 -17.58 1.76
CA ARG A 87 -11.98 -17.11 0.42
C ARG A 87 -11.21 -15.84 0.05
N TYR A 88 -11.15 -14.88 0.95
CA TYR A 88 -10.42 -13.64 0.73
C TYR A 88 -8.94 -13.90 0.45
N VAL A 89 -8.24 -14.63 1.32
CA VAL A 89 -6.80 -14.88 1.19
C VAL A 89 -6.50 -15.72 -0.04
N ARG A 90 -7.21 -16.84 -0.26
CA ARG A 90 -7.00 -17.71 -1.44
C ARG A 90 -7.21 -16.98 -2.76
N ALA A 91 -8.24 -16.15 -2.85
CA ALA A 91 -8.48 -15.35 -4.05
C ALA A 91 -7.34 -14.36 -4.33
N ASN A 92 -6.86 -13.66 -3.31
CA ASN A 92 -5.74 -12.73 -3.45
C ASN A 92 -4.44 -13.44 -3.84
N LEU A 93 -4.12 -14.58 -3.21
CA LEU A 93 -2.95 -15.39 -3.54
C LEU A 93 -3.02 -15.91 -4.98
N THR A 94 -4.17 -16.37 -5.41
CA THR A 94 -4.41 -16.83 -6.78
C THR A 94 -4.18 -15.70 -7.79
N VAL A 95 -4.74 -14.52 -7.54
CA VAL A 95 -4.55 -13.36 -8.42
C VAL A 95 -3.08 -12.93 -8.46
N GLY A 96 -2.39 -12.91 -7.33
CA GLY A 96 -0.96 -12.61 -7.27
C GLY A 96 -0.13 -13.56 -8.15
N ARG A 97 -0.46 -14.87 -8.16
CA ARG A 97 0.16 -15.86 -9.05
C ARG A 97 -0.12 -15.58 -10.52
N LEU A 98 -1.38 -15.31 -10.86
CA LEU A 98 -1.78 -15.00 -12.23
C LEU A 98 -1.12 -13.72 -12.76
N LEU A 99 -0.98 -12.68 -11.94
CA LEU A 99 -0.25 -11.46 -12.28
C LEU A 99 1.26 -11.71 -12.47
N GLY A 100 1.79 -12.76 -11.87
CA GLY A 100 3.22 -13.04 -11.90
C GLY A 100 4.03 -12.15 -10.97
N VAL A 101 3.45 -11.62 -9.91
CA VAL A 101 4.22 -10.93 -8.88
C VAL A 101 5.01 -11.93 -8.05
N LYS A 102 6.27 -11.59 -7.74
CA LYS A 102 7.19 -12.50 -7.06
C LYS A 102 6.99 -12.54 -5.54
N LYS A 103 6.38 -11.51 -4.98
CA LYS A 103 6.01 -11.44 -3.58
C LYS A 103 4.63 -10.84 -3.47
N LEU A 104 3.77 -11.45 -2.70
CA LEU A 104 2.44 -10.92 -2.46
C LEU A 104 2.50 -9.85 -1.37
N TYR A 105 1.90 -8.70 -1.66
CA TYR A 105 1.55 -7.69 -0.68
C TYR A 105 0.05 -7.83 -0.39
N MET A 106 -0.28 -8.35 0.79
CA MET A 106 -1.68 -8.46 1.18
C MET A 106 -2.14 -7.11 1.70
N THR A 107 -2.81 -6.34 0.85
CA THR A 107 -3.54 -5.17 1.29
C THR A 107 -4.97 -5.55 1.64
N TRP A 108 -5.41 -5.05 2.77
CA TRP A 108 -6.80 -4.99 3.17
C TRP A 108 -7.33 -3.60 2.79
N ALA A 109 -8.65 -3.40 2.77
CA ALA A 109 -9.22 -2.07 2.55
C ALA A 109 -9.04 -1.20 3.82
N LEU A 110 -7.81 -0.81 4.09
CA LEU A 110 -7.22 -0.31 5.33
C LEU A 110 -8.07 0.72 6.07
N TYR A 111 -8.29 1.87 5.42
CA TYR A 111 -9.03 2.98 5.99
C TYR A 111 -10.47 2.61 6.31
N ALA A 112 -11.11 1.84 5.44
CA ALA A 112 -12.49 1.42 5.59
C ALA A 112 -12.70 0.63 6.89
N PHE A 113 -11.80 -0.30 7.20
CA PHE A 113 -11.98 -1.18 8.37
C PHE A 113 -11.64 -0.47 9.68
N SER A 114 -10.68 0.44 9.68
CA SER A 114 -10.42 1.28 10.85
C SER A 114 -11.65 2.14 11.20
N CYS A 115 -12.33 2.65 10.19
CA CYS A 115 -13.53 3.46 10.36
C CYS A 115 -14.74 2.63 10.81
N GLU A 116 -14.97 1.47 10.18
CA GLU A 116 -16.08 0.59 10.53
C GLU A 116 -15.95 0.04 11.96
N ALA A 117 -14.73 -0.25 12.40
CA ALA A 117 -14.45 -0.74 13.74
C ALA A 117 -14.86 0.25 14.84
N VAL A 118 -14.80 1.55 14.58
CA VAL A 118 -15.25 2.60 15.52
C VAL A 118 -16.72 3.00 15.31
N GLY A 119 -17.42 2.38 14.36
CA GLY A 119 -18.86 2.59 14.13
C GLY A 119 -19.22 3.52 12.97
N GLN A 120 -18.26 3.93 12.13
CA GLN A 120 -18.55 4.70 10.93
C GLN A 120 -19.39 3.87 9.98
N LYS A 121 -20.45 4.46 9.46
CA LYS A 121 -21.26 3.87 8.41
C LYS A 121 -20.46 3.76 7.12
N MET A 122 -20.45 2.56 6.52
CA MET A 122 -19.68 2.25 5.33
C MET A 122 -20.59 2.01 4.13
N MET A 123 -20.12 2.47 2.97
CA MET A 123 -20.67 2.10 1.66
C MET A 123 -19.82 0.97 1.07
N TYR A 124 -20.49 -0.02 0.48
CA TYR A 124 -19.88 -1.18 -0.16
C TYR A 124 -20.24 -1.22 -1.66
N PRO A 125 -19.49 -0.53 -2.54
CA PRO A 125 -19.71 -0.60 -3.98
C PRO A 125 -19.40 -1.99 -4.54
N ASP A 126 -20.08 -2.41 -5.61
CA ASP A 126 -20.03 -3.79 -6.11
C ASP A 126 -18.61 -4.29 -6.44
N LYS A 127 -17.74 -3.44 -6.99
CA LYS A 127 -16.42 -3.83 -7.51
C LYS A 127 -15.28 -2.99 -6.95
N PHE A 128 -15.56 -2.19 -5.92
CA PHE A 128 -14.57 -1.32 -5.28
C PHE A 128 -14.50 -1.59 -3.78
N PRO A 129 -13.39 -1.23 -3.12
CA PRO A 129 -13.31 -1.35 -1.68
C PRO A 129 -14.37 -0.50 -0.99
N PRO A 130 -14.74 -0.86 0.24
CA PRO A 130 -15.64 -0.02 1.03
C PRO A 130 -15.02 1.34 1.31
N GLY A 131 -15.87 2.34 1.49
CA GLY A 131 -15.49 3.69 1.88
C GLY A 131 -16.48 4.26 2.89
N SER A 132 -16.06 5.27 3.64
CA SER A 132 -16.91 5.99 4.59
C SER A 132 -18.07 6.66 3.84
N ASP A 133 -19.26 6.66 4.45
CA ASP A 133 -20.39 7.42 3.92
C ASP A 133 -20.14 8.93 4.19
N PRO A 134 -19.90 9.75 3.15
CA PRO A 134 -19.57 11.15 3.32
C PRO A 134 -20.74 12.00 3.83
N ASP A 135 -21.98 11.50 3.66
CA ASP A 135 -23.19 12.18 4.11
C ASP A 135 -23.53 11.91 5.59
N GLU A 136 -22.90 10.89 6.17
CA GLU A 136 -23.14 10.47 7.56
C GLU A 136 -21.80 10.32 8.33
N PRO A 137 -21.03 11.40 8.56
CA PRO A 137 -19.82 11.34 9.36
C PRO A 137 -20.15 10.93 10.80
N LEU A 138 -19.34 10.04 11.37
CA LEU A 138 -19.54 9.50 12.72
C LEU A 138 -19.40 10.56 13.80
N ILE A 139 -18.45 11.47 13.63
CA ILE A 139 -18.09 12.48 14.64
C ILE A 139 -18.15 13.91 14.11
N ASN A 140 -18.26 14.84 15.04
CA ASN A 140 -18.17 16.28 14.83
C ASN A 140 -17.45 16.94 16.02
N LYS A 141 -17.34 18.27 16.06
CA LYS A 141 -16.65 19.00 17.15
C LYS A 141 -17.19 18.70 18.55
N GLU A 142 -18.46 18.33 18.67
CA GLU A 142 -19.12 18.17 19.97
C GLU A 142 -18.88 16.77 20.56
N ASN A 143 -18.78 15.75 19.71
CA ASN A 143 -18.70 14.36 20.15
C ASN A 143 -17.38 13.63 19.82
N CYS A 144 -16.43 14.29 19.14
CA CYS A 144 -15.22 13.63 18.63
C CYS A 144 -14.31 13.01 19.72
N PHE A 145 -14.41 13.46 20.95
CA PHE A 145 -13.67 12.90 22.10
C PHE A 145 -14.46 11.84 22.88
N LEU A 146 -15.61 11.39 22.38
CA LEU A 146 -16.39 10.31 22.97
C LEU A 146 -16.08 8.94 22.38
N LEU A 147 -15.27 8.87 21.36
CA LEU A 147 -14.79 7.60 20.78
C LEU A 147 -13.93 6.84 21.78
N SER A 148 -14.12 5.54 21.80
CA SER A 148 -13.38 4.62 22.68
C SER A 148 -12.85 3.43 21.89
N THR A 149 -11.93 2.71 22.49
CA THR A 149 -11.31 1.49 21.95
C THR A 149 -12.36 0.52 21.40
N PRO A 150 -12.21 0.04 20.15
CA PRO A 150 -13.13 -0.95 19.60
C PRO A 150 -13.01 -2.30 20.31
N ASP A 151 -14.07 -3.11 20.17
CA ASP A 151 -14.04 -4.50 20.65
C ASP A 151 -13.25 -5.37 19.65
N PHE A 152 -12.10 -5.88 20.07
CA PHE A 152 -11.23 -6.72 19.22
C PHE A 152 -11.72 -8.16 19.09
N GLU A 153 -12.63 -8.62 19.96
CA GLU A 153 -13.17 -9.98 19.93
C GLU A 153 -14.40 -10.14 19.01
N SER A 154 -14.83 -9.04 18.39
CA SER A 154 -16.00 -9.06 17.53
C SER A 154 -15.87 -8.12 16.31
N GLY A 155 -16.80 -8.22 15.35
CA GLY A 155 -16.89 -7.34 14.21
C GLY A 155 -15.64 -7.37 13.31
N ILE A 156 -15.28 -6.20 12.78
CA ILE A 156 -14.18 -6.04 11.81
C ILE A 156 -12.80 -6.36 12.40
N PRO A 157 -12.42 -5.94 13.62
CA PRO A 157 -11.10 -6.28 14.14
C PRO A 157 -10.86 -7.80 14.20
N LYS A 158 -11.86 -8.57 14.62
CA LYS A 158 -11.79 -10.03 14.63
C LYS A 158 -11.61 -10.62 13.23
N ILE A 159 -12.33 -10.13 12.23
CA ILE A 159 -12.19 -10.57 10.83
C ILE A 159 -10.77 -10.27 10.31
N VAL A 160 -10.23 -9.12 10.64
CA VAL A 160 -8.85 -8.75 10.28
C VAL A 160 -7.85 -9.74 10.89
N ASP A 161 -7.97 -10.06 12.18
CA ASP A 161 -7.12 -11.05 12.85
C ASP A 161 -7.22 -12.44 12.19
N GLU A 162 -8.44 -12.88 11.85
CA GLU A 162 -8.64 -14.15 11.15
C GLU A 162 -7.98 -14.17 9.77
N ILE A 163 -8.06 -13.08 9.00
CA ILE A 163 -7.39 -12.97 7.71
C ILE A 163 -5.87 -12.98 7.84
N LEU A 164 -5.32 -12.26 8.82
CA LEU A 164 -3.89 -12.26 9.08
C LEU A 164 -3.39 -13.66 9.46
N ARG A 165 -4.14 -14.38 10.29
CA ARG A 165 -3.83 -15.76 10.68
C ARG A 165 -3.85 -16.72 9.49
N VAL A 166 -4.88 -16.64 8.64
CA VAL A 166 -4.96 -17.45 7.40
C VAL A 166 -3.82 -17.09 6.44
N THR A 167 -3.47 -15.81 6.35
CA THR A 167 -2.33 -15.38 5.52
C THR A 167 -1.02 -15.99 6.00
N GLU A 168 -0.75 -15.95 7.31
CA GLU A 168 0.42 -16.59 7.92
C GLU A 168 0.42 -18.11 7.70
N GLU A 169 -0.72 -18.76 7.92
CA GLU A 169 -0.90 -20.21 7.72
C GLU A 169 -0.56 -20.63 6.28
N LEU A 170 -1.10 -19.94 5.28
CA LEU A 170 -0.94 -20.33 3.88
C LEU A 170 0.38 -19.89 3.26
N THR A 171 1.02 -18.85 3.75
CA THR A 171 2.20 -18.26 3.13
C THR A 171 3.48 -18.33 3.96
N GLY A 172 3.36 -18.52 5.27
CA GLY A 172 4.46 -18.37 6.21
C GLY A 172 4.96 -16.92 6.37
N MET A 173 4.21 -15.92 5.85
CA MET A 173 4.56 -14.50 6.01
C MET A 173 4.17 -14.00 7.39
N ASP A 174 5.03 -13.16 7.99
CA ASP A 174 4.67 -12.47 9.23
C ASP A 174 3.42 -11.59 9.01
N PRO A 175 2.45 -11.62 9.93
CA PRO A 175 1.23 -10.83 9.82
C PRO A 175 1.49 -9.33 9.72
N LEU A 176 0.90 -8.68 8.72
CA LEU A 176 0.98 -7.24 8.51
C LEU A 176 -0.39 -6.61 8.71
N LEU A 177 -0.61 -6.01 9.90
CA LEU A 177 -1.79 -5.20 10.15
C LEU A 177 -1.67 -3.89 9.37
N GLN A 178 -2.71 -3.56 8.62
CA GLN A 178 -2.82 -2.31 7.90
C GLN A 178 -4.02 -1.53 8.44
N ILE A 179 -3.79 -0.36 8.99
CA ILE A 179 -4.82 0.54 9.54
C ILE A 179 -4.54 1.99 9.15
N SER A 180 -5.55 2.84 9.26
CA SER A 180 -5.38 4.27 9.01
C SER A 180 -4.44 4.89 10.04
N ALA A 181 -3.61 5.84 9.62
CA ALA A 181 -2.93 6.77 10.53
C ALA A 181 -3.94 7.77 11.14
N PRO A 182 -3.61 8.47 12.23
CA PRO A 182 -4.55 9.34 12.92
C PRO A 182 -5.24 10.36 12.01
N TYR A 183 -4.50 11.01 11.09
CA TYR A 183 -5.09 12.00 10.20
C TYR A 183 -6.05 11.38 9.18
N SER A 184 -5.67 10.26 8.58
CA SER A 184 -6.54 9.57 7.61
C SER A 184 -7.78 9.02 8.29
N LEU A 185 -7.68 8.46 9.50
CA LEU A 185 -8.85 8.04 10.29
C LEU A 185 -9.77 9.24 10.58
N ALA A 186 -9.20 10.38 11.01
CA ALA A 186 -9.97 11.59 11.25
C ALA A 186 -10.70 12.06 9.98
N ALA A 187 -10.02 12.05 8.83
CA ALA A 187 -10.61 12.46 7.55
C ALA A 187 -11.84 11.61 7.15
N ASP A 188 -11.78 10.31 7.46
CA ASP A 188 -12.85 9.38 7.12
C ASP A 188 -14.06 9.42 8.06
N ILE A 189 -13.85 9.73 9.35
CA ILE A 189 -14.95 9.70 10.35
C ILE A 189 -15.48 11.07 10.75
N TYR A 190 -14.68 12.14 10.59
CA TYR A 190 -15.10 13.53 10.79
C TYR A 190 -15.60 14.17 9.50
N GLY A 191 -15.18 13.63 8.36
CA GLY A 191 -15.40 14.15 7.02
C GLY A 191 -14.22 15.02 6.55
N GLN A 192 -13.82 14.78 5.30
CA GLN A 192 -12.65 15.43 4.68
C GLN A 192 -12.78 16.96 4.64
N GLU A 193 -13.96 17.49 4.23
CA GLU A 193 -14.17 18.92 4.08
C GLU A 193 -14.18 19.67 5.43
N PRO A 194 -14.95 19.25 6.45
CA PRO A 194 -14.91 19.89 7.77
C PRO A 194 -13.54 19.78 8.42
N LEU A 195 -12.84 18.66 8.29
CA LEU A 195 -11.48 18.50 8.84
C LEU A 195 -10.51 19.51 8.20
N LEU A 196 -10.51 19.64 6.87
CA LEU A 196 -9.68 20.63 6.17
C LEU A 196 -10.00 22.06 6.57
N ALA A 197 -11.27 22.39 6.80
CA ALA A 197 -11.67 23.69 7.32
C ALA A 197 -11.08 23.94 8.72
N ASP A 198 -11.11 22.94 9.60
CA ASP A 198 -10.55 23.05 10.94
C ASP A 198 -9.02 23.05 10.97
N VAL A 199 -8.34 22.42 10.04
CA VAL A 199 -6.88 22.56 9.86
C VAL A 199 -6.47 24.02 9.73
N VAL A 200 -7.29 24.84 9.07
CA VAL A 200 -7.03 26.27 8.89
C VAL A 200 -7.55 27.11 10.05
N ASN A 201 -8.74 26.82 10.55
CA ASN A 201 -9.46 27.69 11.49
C ASN A 201 -9.19 27.34 12.97
N ASP A 202 -8.90 26.08 13.26
CA ASP A 202 -8.73 25.57 14.62
C ASP A 202 -7.71 24.40 14.68
N PRO A 203 -6.45 24.65 14.30
CA PRO A 203 -5.43 23.61 14.23
C PRO A 203 -5.14 22.94 15.58
N GLU A 204 -5.42 23.64 16.70
CA GLU A 204 -5.26 23.06 18.03
C GLU A 204 -6.30 21.98 18.30
N HIS A 205 -7.56 22.20 17.91
CA HIS A 205 -8.60 21.19 17.99
C HIS A 205 -8.27 19.98 17.15
N VAL A 206 -7.82 20.17 15.90
CA VAL A 206 -7.40 19.05 15.03
C VAL A 206 -6.28 18.25 15.70
N ASN A 207 -5.24 18.90 16.22
CA ASN A 207 -4.17 18.19 16.91
C ASN A 207 -4.65 17.39 18.13
N LYS A 208 -5.60 17.93 18.92
CA LYS A 208 -6.20 17.19 20.04
C LYS A 208 -7.02 15.99 19.57
N LEU A 209 -7.77 16.13 18.46
CA LEU A 209 -8.50 15.04 17.86
C LEU A 209 -7.56 13.92 17.40
N LEU A 210 -6.46 14.26 16.69
CA LEU A 210 -5.48 13.27 16.25
C LEU A 210 -4.81 12.56 17.43
N ASP A 211 -4.52 13.27 18.51
CA ASP A 211 -3.99 12.69 19.74
C ASP A 211 -4.98 11.72 20.40
N HIS A 212 -6.26 12.08 20.45
CA HIS A 212 -7.32 11.21 20.98
C HIS A 212 -7.48 9.93 20.14
N LEU A 213 -7.51 10.04 18.82
CA LEU A 213 -7.60 8.87 17.93
C LEU A 213 -6.38 7.96 18.06
N ALA A 214 -5.20 8.55 18.21
CA ALA A 214 -3.97 7.78 18.47
C ALA A 214 -4.06 7.02 19.80
N ASP A 215 -4.41 7.71 20.88
CA ASP A 215 -4.38 7.16 22.25
C ASP A 215 -5.52 6.13 22.48
N GLU A 216 -6.74 6.41 22.01
CA GLU A 216 -7.92 5.61 22.35
C GLU A 216 -8.23 4.51 21.32
N ILE A 217 -7.78 4.66 20.07
CA ILE A 217 -8.14 3.73 18.99
C ILE A 217 -6.92 2.97 18.47
N LEU A 218 -5.90 3.71 17.98
CA LEU A 218 -4.85 3.09 17.20
C LEU A 218 -3.79 2.40 18.07
N ILE A 219 -3.35 3.01 19.16
CA ILE A 219 -2.41 2.38 20.10
C ILE A 219 -3.00 1.09 20.68
N PRO A 220 -4.23 1.05 21.22
CA PRO A 220 -4.83 -0.19 21.67
C PRO A 220 -4.94 -1.28 20.59
N TRP A 221 -5.21 -0.90 19.33
CA TRP A 221 -5.25 -1.88 18.23
C TRP A 221 -3.88 -2.45 17.91
N ILE A 222 -2.85 -1.62 17.87
CA ILE A 222 -1.47 -2.05 17.65
C ILE A 222 -1.00 -2.97 18.78
N GLU A 223 -1.32 -2.66 20.04
CA GLU A 223 -0.99 -3.49 21.20
C GLU A 223 -1.71 -4.85 21.16
N HIS A 224 -3.00 -4.85 20.77
CA HIS A 224 -3.75 -6.07 20.53
C HIS A 224 -3.08 -6.91 19.44
N HIS A 225 -2.75 -6.29 18.29
CA HIS A 225 -2.09 -6.98 17.18
C HIS A 225 -0.80 -7.67 17.62
N PHE A 226 0.08 -6.97 18.33
CA PHE A 226 1.33 -7.57 18.82
C PHE A 226 1.13 -8.62 19.92
N THR A 227 0.00 -8.58 20.61
CA THR A 227 -0.38 -9.64 21.57
C THR A 227 -0.79 -10.91 20.82
N VAL A 228 -1.57 -10.77 19.75
CA VAL A 228 -2.04 -11.90 18.92
C VAL A 228 -0.92 -12.42 18.02
N PHE A 229 -0.10 -11.51 17.45
CA PHE A 229 0.96 -11.79 16.48
C PHE A 229 2.30 -11.18 16.96
N PRO A 230 3.06 -11.87 17.82
CA PRO A 230 4.31 -11.34 18.38
C PRO A 230 5.38 -10.97 17.34
N ASN A 231 5.36 -11.60 16.15
CA ASN A 231 6.25 -11.29 15.03
C ASN A 231 5.60 -10.33 14.01
N GLY A 232 4.39 -9.84 14.27
CA GLY A 232 3.64 -9.01 13.36
C GLY A 232 4.28 -7.65 13.06
N TRP A 233 3.75 -7.02 12.03
CA TRP A 233 4.09 -5.68 11.56
C TRP A 233 2.84 -4.82 11.49
N VAL A 234 3.00 -3.51 11.56
CA VAL A 234 1.89 -2.57 11.39
C VAL A 234 2.26 -1.50 10.39
N GLU A 235 1.43 -1.35 9.38
CA GLU A 235 1.47 -0.25 8.41
C GLU A 235 0.36 0.75 8.72
N LEU A 236 0.75 2.00 8.92
CA LEU A 236 -0.16 3.14 9.06
C LEU A 236 -0.35 3.78 7.69
N SER A 237 -1.58 3.73 7.15
CA SER A 237 -1.91 4.39 5.89
C SER A 237 -2.31 5.83 6.14
N ASP A 238 -1.59 6.78 5.53
CA ASP A 238 -1.81 8.21 5.73
C ASP A 238 -1.95 8.99 4.42
N ALA A 239 -2.81 8.53 3.53
CA ALA A 239 -3.06 9.20 2.27
C ALA A 239 -3.62 10.62 2.47
N SER A 240 -4.63 10.79 3.35
CA SER A 240 -5.26 12.08 3.61
C SER A 240 -4.35 13.06 4.36
N GLY A 241 -3.42 12.58 5.19
CA GLY A 241 -2.40 13.39 5.86
C GLY A 241 -1.17 13.67 5.01
N SER A 242 -1.18 13.28 3.74
CA SER A 242 -0.04 13.49 2.83
C SER A 242 0.13 14.95 2.42
N PRO A 243 1.33 15.37 2.01
CA PRO A 243 1.59 16.71 1.48
C PRO A 243 0.70 17.08 0.29
N PHE A 244 0.20 16.10 -0.45
CA PHE A 244 -0.71 16.32 -1.56
C PHE A 244 -2.03 16.97 -1.12
N PHE A 245 -2.61 16.50 0.00
CA PHE A 245 -3.90 17.00 0.49
C PHE A 245 -3.78 18.19 1.43
N ILE A 246 -2.84 18.15 2.37
CA ILE A 246 -2.76 19.15 3.44
C ILE A 246 -1.53 20.07 3.35
N GLY A 247 -0.70 19.87 2.35
CA GLY A 247 0.56 20.60 2.17
C GLY A 247 1.67 20.13 3.13
N PRO A 248 2.95 20.42 2.80
CA PRO A 248 4.10 19.91 3.55
C PRO A 248 4.14 20.38 5.02
N GLU A 249 3.74 21.62 5.30
CA GLU A 249 3.75 22.17 6.67
C GLU A 249 2.76 21.48 7.60
N ASN A 250 1.51 21.25 7.12
CA ASN A 250 0.49 20.56 7.89
C ASN A 250 0.78 19.05 7.99
N CYS A 251 1.33 18.45 6.95
CA CYS A 251 1.82 17.08 7.01
C CYS A 251 2.82 16.92 8.17
N LYS A 252 3.80 17.83 8.29
CA LYS A 252 4.78 17.85 9.39
C LYS A 252 4.11 18.06 10.74
N SER A 253 3.31 19.12 10.88
CA SER A 253 2.82 19.63 12.19
C SER A 253 1.60 18.90 12.74
N MET A 254 0.92 18.10 11.91
CA MET A 254 -0.29 17.37 12.29
C MET A 254 -0.12 15.86 12.06
N SER A 255 -0.06 15.42 10.79
CA SER A 255 0.01 14.01 10.43
C SER A 255 1.23 13.31 11.04
N ILE A 256 2.44 13.69 10.63
CA ILE A 256 3.68 13.06 11.13
C ILE A 256 3.84 13.23 12.64
N ARG A 257 3.50 14.40 13.17
CA ARG A 257 3.51 14.65 14.62
C ARG A 257 2.64 13.65 15.39
N SER A 258 1.43 13.38 14.91
CA SER A 258 0.51 12.43 15.58
C SER A 258 1.03 10.99 15.53
N ILE A 259 1.71 10.61 14.45
CA ILE A 259 2.34 9.28 14.32
C ILE A 259 3.56 9.18 15.23
N GLN A 260 4.41 10.22 15.27
CA GLN A 260 5.56 10.28 16.20
C GLN A 260 5.12 10.15 17.67
N ARG A 261 3.95 10.69 18.01
CA ARG A 261 3.36 10.50 19.33
C ARG A 261 3.04 9.05 19.64
N MET A 262 2.55 8.28 18.65
CA MET A 262 2.22 6.87 18.82
C MET A 262 3.45 6.00 19.08
N ASP A 263 4.60 6.33 18.47
CA ASP A 263 5.89 5.64 18.67
C ASP A 263 6.58 6.09 19.97
N TYR A 264 5.82 6.22 21.04
CA TYR A 264 6.32 6.70 22.32
C TYR A 264 7.37 5.75 22.91
N GLY A 265 8.64 6.15 22.80
CA GLY A 265 9.76 5.42 23.39
C GLY A 265 10.26 4.21 22.60
N ASN A 266 10.03 4.14 21.30
CA ASN A 266 10.40 3.00 20.45
C ASN A 266 9.82 1.65 20.92
N LEU A 267 8.58 1.66 21.41
CA LEU A 267 7.90 0.48 21.97
C LEU A 267 7.82 -0.68 20.97
N TRP A 268 7.79 -0.37 19.67
CA TRP A 268 7.50 -1.35 18.64
C TRP A 268 8.71 -1.72 17.75
N ASN A 269 9.92 -1.34 18.14
CA ASN A 269 11.17 -1.75 17.48
C ASN A 269 11.18 -1.55 15.95
N ASP A 270 10.69 -0.39 15.48
CA ASP A 270 10.53 -0.09 14.05
C ASP A 270 9.61 -1.06 13.27
N ARG A 271 8.76 -1.82 13.96
CA ARG A 271 7.75 -2.68 13.32
C ARG A 271 6.44 -1.97 13.02
N VAL A 272 6.27 -0.75 13.53
CA VAL A 272 5.21 0.17 13.13
C VAL A 272 5.80 1.23 12.23
N PHE A 273 5.22 1.42 11.06
CA PHE A 273 5.73 2.37 10.07
C PHE A 273 4.59 3.08 9.32
N ASP A 274 4.87 4.28 8.85
CA ASP A 274 3.91 5.07 8.08
C ASP A 274 4.16 4.95 6.58
N CYS A 275 3.09 4.76 5.82
CA CYS A 275 3.07 4.75 4.36
C CYS A 275 2.60 6.07 3.76
N ASN A 276 3.06 7.20 4.27
CA ASN A 276 2.83 8.50 3.67
C ASN A 276 3.78 8.73 2.48
N TYR A 277 3.50 8.08 1.37
CA TYR A 277 4.35 8.08 0.17
C TYR A 277 3.90 9.04 -0.94
N ARG A 278 2.80 9.78 -0.73
CA ARG A 278 2.24 10.70 -1.73
C ARG A 278 2.65 12.15 -1.49
N GLY A 279 2.59 12.96 -2.55
CA GLY A 279 2.70 14.41 -2.48
C GLY A 279 4.11 14.98 -2.33
N ASP A 280 5.16 14.20 -2.45
CA ASP A 280 6.54 14.68 -2.37
C ASP A 280 6.84 15.78 -3.41
N HIS A 281 6.22 15.72 -4.59
CA HIS A 281 6.35 16.69 -5.66
C HIS A 281 5.79 18.08 -5.33
N VAL A 282 4.97 18.20 -4.27
CA VAL A 282 4.43 19.48 -3.78
C VAL A 282 5.46 20.25 -2.96
N ALA A 283 6.48 19.57 -2.40
CA ALA A 283 7.57 20.22 -1.71
C ALA A 283 8.39 21.09 -2.67
N ASN A 284 8.99 22.17 -2.16
CA ASN A 284 9.89 23.00 -2.94
C ASN A 284 11.15 22.20 -3.31
N VAL A 285 11.29 21.85 -4.56
CA VAL A 285 12.59 21.46 -5.10
C VAL A 285 13.44 22.73 -5.15
N ALA A 286 14.39 22.86 -4.24
CA ALA A 286 15.34 23.96 -4.25
C ALA A 286 16.02 23.98 -5.64
N LYS A 287 15.57 24.87 -6.53
CA LYS A 287 16.23 25.10 -7.81
C LYS A 287 17.60 25.63 -7.49
N LYS A 288 18.60 24.78 -7.53
CA LYS A 288 20.01 25.19 -7.66
C LYS A 288 20.18 25.86 -9.04
N THR A 289 19.58 27.03 -9.22
CA THR A 289 19.82 27.88 -10.39
C THR A 289 21.11 28.63 -10.15
N ARG A 290 22.21 28.08 -10.66
CA ARG A 290 23.40 28.87 -10.99
C ARG A 290 22.96 29.96 -12.02
N GLY A 291 22.82 31.18 -11.54
CA GLY A 291 22.86 32.37 -12.37
C GLY A 291 21.58 32.74 -13.14
N SER A 292 20.48 33.09 -12.48
CA SER A 292 19.40 33.87 -13.10
C SER A 292 19.01 35.04 -12.20
N ARG A 293 19.31 36.27 -12.68
CA ARG A 293 18.89 37.56 -12.12
C ARG A 293 17.44 37.88 -12.50
N ARG A 294 16.45 37.01 -12.20
CA ARG A 294 15.04 37.37 -12.31
C ARG A 294 14.43 37.50 -10.92
N LYS A 295 13.91 38.69 -10.61
CA LYS A 295 13.11 38.94 -9.39
C LYS A 295 11.90 38.04 -9.42
N PRO A 296 11.54 37.36 -8.29
CA PRO A 296 10.34 36.55 -8.21
C PRO A 296 9.10 37.42 -8.36
N SER A 297 8.17 36.98 -9.21
CA SER A 297 6.83 37.58 -9.30
C SER A 297 6.04 37.30 -8.02
N ARG A 298 5.21 38.24 -7.61
CA ARG A 298 4.48 38.33 -6.34
C ARG A 298 3.30 37.34 -6.20
N ALA A 299 3.43 36.10 -6.59
CA ALA A 299 2.40 35.07 -6.43
C ALA A 299 3.01 33.67 -6.46
N SER A 300 3.69 33.27 -5.42
CA SER A 300 3.77 31.85 -5.05
C SER A 300 3.90 31.83 -3.52
N ASN A 301 2.89 31.29 -2.85
CA ASN A 301 3.09 30.70 -1.52
C ASN A 301 4.07 29.57 -1.75
N THR A 302 5.36 29.85 -1.66
CA THR A 302 6.41 28.85 -1.69
C THR A 302 6.28 28.07 -0.39
N ALA A 303 5.98 26.79 -0.48
CA ALA A 303 6.06 25.88 0.65
C ALA A 303 7.41 26.12 1.34
N LYS A 304 7.40 26.20 2.67
CA LYS A 304 8.62 26.45 3.45
C LYS A 304 9.47 25.20 3.62
N VAL A 305 8.86 24.03 3.43
CA VAL A 305 9.51 22.69 3.53
C VAL A 305 10.04 22.30 2.16
N ASP A 306 11.32 22.03 2.06
CA ASP A 306 11.91 21.48 0.83
C ASP A 306 11.81 19.94 0.80
N LEU A 307 12.16 19.33 -0.35
CA LEU A 307 12.03 17.89 -0.55
C LEU A 307 12.96 17.06 0.35
N GLU A 308 14.17 17.56 0.66
CA GLU A 308 15.10 16.87 1.57
C GLU A 308 14.56 16.90 2.99
N GLU A 309 14.11 18.06 3.48
CA GLU A 309 13.48 18.21 4.79
C GLU A 309 12.22 17.33 4.91
N LEU A 310 11.35 17.33 3.89
CA LEU A 310 10.16 16.48 3.86
C LEU A 310 10.50 14.99 3.95
N THR A 311 11.56 14.58 3.23
CA THR A 311 12.03 13.19 3.25
C THR A 311 12.56 12.82 4.64
N ASP A 312 13.31 13.69 5.31
CA ASP A 312 13.79 13.47 6.68
C ASP A 312 12.64 13.36 7.68
N ILE A 313 11.62 14.20 7.52
CA ILE A 313 10.42 14.18 8.36
C ILE A 313 9.67 12.83 8.18
N LYS A 314 9.40 12.41 6.95
CA LYS A 314 8.76 11.11 6.68
C LYS A 314 9.62 9.94 7.16
N PHE A 315 10.94 10.03 7.03
CA PHE A 315 11.85 9.01 7.53
C PHE A 315 11.78 8.84 9.06
N SER A 316 11.42 9.88 9.80
CA SER A 316 11.27 9.77 11.26
C SER A 316 10.19 8.80 11.72
N VAL A 317 9.21 8.49 10.86
CA VAL A 317 8.09 7.56 11.12
C VAL A 317 8.11 6.32 10.21
N CYS A 318 9.06 6.24 9.29
CA CYS A 318 9.30 5.06 8.47
C CYS A 318 10.81 4.89 8.23
N ARG A 319 11.49 4.25 9.18
CA ARG A 319 12.96 4.15 9.22
C ARG A 319 13.53 2.92 8.49
N LYS A 320 12.68 1.93 8.17
CA LYS A 320 13.13 0.64 7.64
C LYS A 320 13.31 0.63 6.13
N PHE A 321 12.60 1.45 5.41
CA PHE A 321 12.64 1.48 3.95
C PHE A 321 12.18 2.83 3.40
N MET A 322 12.46 3.06 2.11
CA MET A 322 11.97 4.21 1.38
C MET A 322 10.94 3.74 0.36
N MET A 323 9.67 4.07 0.58
CA MET A 323 8.58 3.76 -0.32
C MET A 323 8.08 5.02 -1.01
N ARG A 324 8.03 5.01 -2.34
CA ARG A 324 7.55 6.15 -3.15
C ARG A 324 6.78 5.65 -4.36
N LEU A 325 5.49 6.00 -4.44
CA LEU A 325 4.63 5.68 -5.58
C LEU A 325 4.71 6.74 -6.68
N GLU A 326 5.03 7.98 -6.34
CA GLU A 326 5.06 9.10 -7.28
C GLU A 326 6.47 9.34 -7.84
N ALA A 327 7.23 8.27 -8.11
CA ALA A 327 8.55 8.37 -8.69
C ALA A 327 8.55 8.93 -10.14
N ASP A 328 7.38 8.96 -10.79
CA ASP A 328 7.14 9.64 -12.06
C ASP A 328 7.17 11.18 -11.93
N LYS A 329 6.83 11.71 -10.75
CA LYS A 329 6.77 13.16 -10.48
C LYS A 329 8.05 13.70 -9.83
N VAL A 330 8.84 12.85 -9.23
CA VAL A 330 10.16 13.16 -8.65
C VAL A 330 11.16 12.17 -9.22
N ASP A 331 12.32 12.64 -9.68
CA ASP A 331 13.36 11.78 -10.25
C ASP A 331 13.73 10.64 -9.28
N VAL A 332 13.60 9.40 -9.74
CA VAL A 332 13.88 8.21 -8.94
C VAL A 332 15.32 8.17 -8.39
N SER A 333 16.25 8.85 -9.05
CA SER A 333 17.63 8.99 -8.59
C SER A 333 17.73 9.72 -7.23
N PHE A 334 16.79 10.62 -6.93
CA PHE A 334 16.69 11.24 -5.61
C PHE A 334 16.45 10.18 -4.54
N TYR A 335 15.43 9.36 -4.70
CA TYR A 335 15.07 8.31 -3.74
C TYR A 335 16.14 7.22 -3.62
N LYS A 336 16.74 6.83 -4.75
CA LYS A 336 17.91 5.94 -4.76
C LYS A 336 19.03 6.48 -3.87
N ASN A 337 19.41 7.75 -4.04
CA ASN A 337 20.47 8.37 -3.25
C ASN A 337 20.10 8.48 -1.76
N GLN A 338 18.84 8.78 -1.46
CA GLN A 338 18.34 8.81 -0.08
C GLN A 338 18.40 7.42 0.57
N SER A 339 18.02 6.36 -0.17
CA SER A 339 18.11 4.97 0.30
C SER A 339 19.56 4.55 0.56
N LEU A 340 20.47 4.80 -0.38
CA LEU A 340 21.89 4.50 -0.23
C LEU A 340 22.53 5.24 0.96
N THR A 341 22.21 6.54 1.12
CA THR A 341 22.74 7.35 2.23
C THR A 341 22.26 6.85 3.58
N ARG A 342 21.03 6.35 3.68
CA ARG A 342 20.43 5.85 4.93
C ARG A 342 20.63 4.36 5.15
N ASN A 343 21.21 3.65 4.18
CA ASN A 343 21.38 2.19 4.19
C ASN A 343 20.03 1.45 4.38
N ILE A 344 19.02 1.83 3.60
CA ILE A 344 17.66 1.26 3.66
C ILE A 344 17.18 0.82 2.27
N PRO A 345 16.27 -0.19 2.20
CA PRO A 345 15.64 -0.62 0.96
C PRO A 345 14.88 0.50 0.24
N LEU A 346 14.74 0.38 -1.06
CA LEU A 346 13.94 1.25 -1.91
C LEU A 346 12.76 0.50 -2.51
N THR A 347 11.56 0.99 -2.29
CA THR A 347 10.35 0.58 -3.02
C THR A 347 9.90 1.72 -3.91
N THR A 348 9.75 1.44 -5.19
CA THR A 348 9.13 2.36 -6.14
C THR A 348 7.81 1.77 -6.63
N GLY A 349 6.80 2.60 -6.87
CA GLY A 349 5.47 2.17 -7.27
C GLY A 349 5.09 2.60 -8.66
N ILE A 350 4.19 1.82 -9.24
CA ILE A 350 3.37 2.17 -10.40
C ILE A 350 1.98 2.46 -9.86
N GLY A 351 1.51 3.68 -10.03
CA GLY A 351 0.17 4.08 -9.58
C GLY A 351 -0.92 3.42 -10.41
N SER A 352 -2.09 3.20 -9.81
CA SER A 352 -3.24 2.59 -10.50
C SER A 352 -3.62 3.34 -11.78
N ALA A 353 -3.61 4.67 -11.76
CA ALA A 353 -3.96 5.50 -12.92
C ALA A 353 -3.00 5.33 -14.11
N GLU A 354 -1.74 4.91 -13.88
CA GLU A 354 -0.74 4.70 -14.93
C GLU A 354 -1.03 3.44 -15.77
N VAL A 355 -1.76 2.49 -15.20
CA VAL A 355 -2.11 1.21 -15.84
C VAL A 355 -3.61 1.00 -15.98
N ASP A 356 -4.46 1.93 -15.58
CA ASP A 356 -5.91 1.88 -15.75
C ASP A 356 -6.32 2.25 -17.18
N ARG A 357 -7.04 1.35 -17.85
CA ARG A 357 -7.45 1.52 -19.26
C ARG A 357 -8.37 2.73 -19.49
N ASN A 358 -9.12 3.16 -18.47
CA ASN A 358 -9.99 4.32 -18.57
C ASN A 358 -9.23 5.64 -18.42
N SER A 359 -8.03 5.60 -17.83
CA SER A 359 -7.14 6.74 -17.65
C SER A 359 -6.15 6.92 -18.81
N ILE A 360 -5.98 5.89 -19.66
CA ILE A 360 -5.01 5.87 -20.76
C ILE A 360 -5.65 6.38 -22.06
N GLU A 361 -5.31 7.59 -22.46
CA GLU A 361 -5.78 8.17 -23.73
C GLU A 361 -5.05 7.59 -24.95
N ASN A 362 -3.78 7.22 -24.80
CA ASN A 362 -2.94 6.70 -25.89
C ASN A 362 -2.06 5.55 -25.38
N LEU A 363 -2.44 4.32 -25.74
CA LEU A 363 -1.77 3.10 -25.29
C LEU A 363 -0.30 3.00 -25.75
N GLU A 364 0.03 3.38 -26.96
CA GLU A 364 1.40 3.29 -27.47
C GLU A 364 2.33 4.33 -26.81
N LEU A 365 1.81 5.50 -26.47
CA LEU A 365 2.53 6.49 -25.67
C LEU A 365 2.73 5.95 -24.24
N ALA A 366 1.68 5.40 -23.62
CA ALA A 366 1.76 4.79 -22.29
C ALA A 366 2.79 3.66 -22.24
N LYS A 367 2.82 2.76 -23.23
CA LYS A 367 3.85 1.71 -23.36
C LYS A 367 5.27 2.28 -23.39
N THR A 368 5.48 3.34 -24.17
CA THR A 368 6.80 3.98 -24.29
C THR A 368 7.25 4.60 -22.97
N LEU A 369 6.35 5.36 -22.32
CA LEU A 369 6.63 6.04 -21.05
C LEU A 369 6.89 5.02 -19.92
N LEU A 370 6.00 4.03 -19.78
CA LEU A 370 6.10 3.04 -18.73
C LEU A 370 7.29 2.09 -18.92
N SER A 371 7.65 1.73 -20.14
CA SER A 371 8.87 0.95 -20.39
C SER A 371 10.12 1.70 -19.91
N THR A 372 10.20 3.01 -20.19
CA THR A 372 11.31 3.85 -19.74
C THR A 372 11.32 4.02 -18.22
N ALA A 373 10.17 4.26 -17.61
CA ALA A 373 10.02 4.39 -16.18
C ALA A 373 10.38 3.09 -15.46
N ALA A 374 9.84 1.94 -15.90
CA ALA A 374 10.11 0.63 -15.33
C ALA A 374 11.61 0.29 -15.37
N ALA A 375 12.28 0.53 -16.49
CA ALA A 375 13.72 0.31 -16.62
C ALA A 375 14.50 1.16 -15.61
N SER A 376 14.13 2.44 -15.44
CA SER A 376 14.74 3.35 -14.47
C SER A 376 14.50 2.91 -13.04
N TYR A 377 13.27 2.52 -12.69
CA TYR A 377 12.90 2.07 -11.34
C TYR A 377 13.61 0.78 -10.97
N VAL A 378 13.59 -0.21 -11.86
CA VAL A 378 14.26 -1.49 -11.64
C VAL A 378 15.77 -1.32 -11.51
N SER A 379 16.38 -0.43 -12.30
CA SER A 379 17.81 -0.07 -12.16
C SER A 379 18.11 0.57 -10.81
N ALA A 380 17.29 1.51 -10.35
CA ALA A 380 17.46 2.17 -9.06
C ALA A 380 17.33 1.16 -7.89
N ILE A 381 16.32 0.28 -7.94
CA ILE A 381 16.14 -0.80 -6.96
C ILE A 381 17.37 -1.70 -6.94
N ARG A 382 17.87 -2.10 -8.11
CA ARG A 382 19.05 -2.96 -8.22
C ARG A 382 20.28 -2.32 -7.60
N GLU A 383 20.56 -1.06 -7.93
CA GLU A 383 21.69 -0.31 -7.38
C GLU A 383 21.63 -0.20 -5.86
N VAL A 384 20.42 0.00 -5.30
CA VAL A 384 20.22 0.01 -3.85
C VAL A 384 20.48 -1.38 -3.27
N CYS A 385 19.92 -2.45 -3.84
CA CYS A 385 20.15 -3.81 -3.36
C CYS A 385 21.64 -4.21 -3.35
N GLU A 386 22.42 -3.74 -4.34
CA GLU A 386 23.85 -4.01 -4.45
C GLU A 386 24.70 -3.10 -3.53
N GLY A 387 24.17 -1.89 -3.21
CA GLY A 387 24.91 -0.84 -2.50
C GLY A 387 24.66 -0.74 -1.01
N ILE A 388 23.63 -1.40 -0.48
CA ILE A 388 23.32 -1.37 0.96
C ILE A 388 23.77 -2.65 1.67
N ASP A 389 24.27 -2.48 2.89
CA ASP A 389 24.51 -3.57 3.82
C ASP A 389 23.34 -3.70 4.77
N LEU A 390 22.39 -4.54 4.41
CA LEU A 390 21.23 -4.75 5.26
C LEU A 390 21.66 -5.49 6.53
N PRO A 391 21.28 -4.98 7.71
CA PRO A 391 21.51 -5.69 8.94
C PRO A 391 20.82 -7.06 8.86
N LYS A 392 21.44 -8.08 9.42
CA LYS A 392 20.77 -9.37 9.62
C LYS A 392 19.55 -9.12 10.47
N ASN A 393 18.38 -9.26 9.86
CA ASN A 393 17.13 -9.09 10.56
C ASN A 393 16.83 -10.34 11.37
N ASN A 394 16.39 -10.15 12.62
CA ASN A 394 15.88 -11.22 13.46
C ASN A 394 14.50 -11.72 13.01
N TYR A 395 13.91 -11.07 12.01
CA TYR A 395 12.57 -11.37 11.49
C TYR A 395 12.71 -12.04 10.12
N VAL A 396 12.38 -13.31 10.06
CA VAL A 396 12.58 -14.19 8.89
C VAL A 396 11.77 -13.74 7.67
N ASN A 397 10.69 -13.00 7.88
CA ASN A 397 9.69 -12.69 6.86
C ASN A 397 9.35 -11.19 6.77
N GLU A 398 10.35 -10.32 6.91
CA GLU A 398 10.14 -8.87 6.75
C GLU A 398 9.34 -8.56 5.48
N PRO A 399 8.27 -7.77 5.56
CA PRO A 399 7.41 -7.54 4.41
C PRO A 399 8.06 -6.72 3.28
N TRP A 400 9.18 -6.03 3.55
CA TRP A 400 9.67 -4.96 2.69
C TRP A 400 11.14 -5.07 2.24
N PRO A 401 11.51 -6.04 1.38
CA PRO A 401 12.72 -5.90 0.58
C PRO A 401 12.58 -4.77 -0.44
N SER A 402 13.68 -4.33 -1.05
CA SER A 402 13.57 -3.46 -2.22
C SER A 402 12.79 -4.15 -3.34
N HIS A 403 11.75 -3.50 -3.83
CA HIS A 403 10.86 -4.07 -4.85
C HIS A 403 10.14 -3.01 -5.68
N LEU A 404 9.57 -3.46 -6.79
CA LEU A 404 8.62 -2.70 -7.59
C LEU A 404 7.20 -3.05 -7.11
N TYR A 405 6.39 -2.04 -6.85
CA TYR A 405 5.03 -2.18 -6.34
C TYR A 405 3.99 -1.68 -7.34
N PHE A 406 2.95 -2.47 -7.59
CA PHE A 406 1.78 -2.05 -8.34
C PHE A 406 0.67 -1.67 -7.36
N GLU A 407 0.26 -0.40 -7.38
CA GLU A 407 -0.84 0.09 -6.56
C GLU A 407 -2.18 -0.32 -7.19
N ASP A 408 -3.07 -0.85 -6.37
CA ASP A 408 -4.51 -1.02 -6.66
C ASP A 408 -4.87 -1.63 -8.02
N VAL A 409 -4.26 -2.76 -8.33
CA VAL A 409 -4.60 -3.53 -9.54
C VAL A 409 -6.06 -4.00 -9.43
N ASN A 410 -6.86 -3.72 -10.46
CA ASN A 410 -8.30 -3.95 -10.47
C ASN A 410 -8.81 -4.48 -11.83
N GLY A 411 -10.12 -4.64 -11.99
CA GLY A 411 -10.75 -5.14 -13.22
C GLY A 411 -10.56 -4.25 -14.46
N GLU A 412 -10.15 -2.98 -14.28
CA GLU A 412 -9.89 -2.03 -15.36
C GLU A 412 -8.38 -1.90 -15.69
N THR A 413 -7.53 -2.66 -15.02
CA THR A 413 -6.07 -2.65 -15.26
C THR A 413 -5.75 -3.16 -16.67
N GLN A 414 -4.92 -2.40 -17.41
CA GLN A 414 -4.40 -2.77 -18.72
C GLN A 414 -3.25 -3.79 -18.55
N PHE A 415 -3.55 -5.08 -18.55
CA PHE A 415 -2.56 -6.15 -18.27
C PHE A 415 -1.37 -6.18 -19.23
N GLU A 416 -1.52 -5.66 -20.45
CA GLU A 416 -0.42 -5.50 -21.39
C GLU A 416 0.67 -4.54 -20.86
N LEU A 417 0.29 -3.50 -20.13
CA LEU A 417 1.23 -2.58 -19.48
C LEU A 417 1.91 -3.23 -18.26
N VAL A 418 1.15 -4.00 -17.49
CA VAL A 418 1.71 -4.79 -16.37
C VAL A 418 2.73 -5.80 -16.89
N GLU A 419 2.43 -6.50 -17.99
CA GLU A 419 3.37 -7.43 -18.64
C GLU A 419 4.67 -6.74 -19.07
N LEU A 420 4.54 -5.56 -19.71
CA LEU A 420 5.68 -4.76 -20.16
C LEU A 420 6.58 -4.37 -18.99
N ILE A 421 6.01 -3.96 -17.86
CA ILE A 421 6.73 -3.55 -16.67
C ILE A 421 7.39 -4.77 -16.00
N LEU A 422 6.66 -5.86 -15.80
CA LEU A 422 7.18 -7.10 -15.20
C LEU A 422 8.31 -7.72 -16.03
N LYS A 423 8.29 -7.55 -17.35
CA LYS A 423 9.37 -7.98 -18.23
C LYS A 423 10.71 -7.36 -17.84
N GLU A 424 10.73 -6.12 -17.39
CA GLU A 424 11.96 -5.48 -16.90
C GLU A 424 12.44 -6.10 -15.58
N VAL A 425 11.52 -6.50 -14.67
CA VAL A 425 11.86 -7.23 -13.44
C VAL A 425 12.41 -8.62 -13.74
N TYR A 426 11.74 -9.38 -14.60
CA TYR A 426 12.13 -10.76 -14.94
C TYR A 426 13.40 -10.87 -15.77
N ARG A 427 13.79 -9.82 -16.50
CA ARG A 427 15.06 -9.76 -17.26
C ARG A 427 16.28 -9.53 -16.40
N GLN A 428 16.11 -9.12 -15.14
CA GLN A 428 17.26 -8.81 -14.29
C GLN A 428 18.03 -10.09 -13.95
N PRO A 429 19.37 -10.04 -14.07
CA PRO A 429 20.20 -11.16 -13.65
C PRO A 429 20.11 -11.30 -12.12
N LYS A 430 20.24 -12.54 -11.64
CA LYS A 430 20.32 -12.82 -10.21
C LYS A 430 21.50 -12.09 -9.57
N PHE A 431 21.35 -11.72 -8.31
CA PHE A 431 22.44 -11.14 -7.54
C PHE A 431 23.53 -12.18 -7.31
N LYS A 432 24.81 -11.79 -7.39
CA LYS A 432 25.95 -12.68 -7.10
C LYS A 432 26.05 -13.04 -5.62
N LYS A 433 25.57 -12.16 -4.74
CA LYS A 433 25.52 -12.34 -3.29
C LYS A 433 24.02 -12.52 -2.94
N LYS A 434 23.70 -13.59 -2.19
CA LYS A 434 22.34 -13.69 -1.63
C LYS A 434 22.10 -12.45 -0.79
N LEU A 435 21.03 -11.74 -1.08
CA LEU A 435 20.57 -10.65 -0.24
C LEU A 435 20.19 -11.28 1.11
N SER A 436 20.68 -10.75 2.21
CA SER A 436 20.57 -11.37 3.54
C SER A 436 19.18 -11.16 4.19
N TRP A 437 18.12 -11.20 3.37
CA TRP A 437 16.74 -11.09 3.82
C TRP A 437 16.28 -12.35 4.61
N HIS A 438 17.02 -13.45 4.52
CA HIS A 438 16.62 -14.77 5.00
C HIS A 438 17.79 -15.52 5.65
N SER A 439 18.43 -14.95 6.64
CA SER A 439 19.41 -15.72 7.41
C SER A 439 19.32 -15.47 8.90
#